data_0e6a9da35ffd4f29008bf25f2c35ef17
#
_entry.id   0e6a9da35ffd4f29008bf25f2c35ef17
#
_cell.length_a   1.000
_cell.length_b   1.000
_cell.length_c   1.000
_cell.angle_alpha   90.00
_cell.angle_beta   90.00
_cell.angle_gamma   90.00
#
_symmetry.space_group_name_H-M   'P 1'
#
loop_
_entity.id
_entity.type
_entity.pdbx_description
1 polymer ?
#
loop_
_entity_poly.entity_id
_entity_poly.type
_entity_poly.pdbx_seq_one_letter_code
_entity_poly.pdbx_strand_id
1 'polypeptide(L)' 'MIIDGIGVVVENGQLSPEEVQFYINKIEKNSQKKLQKITFSLGDGYMDLRYAFRGFPFERIRRLSLAAANRHKKAI' A
#
# COMPACT_ATOMS: atom_id res chain seq x y z
N MET A 1 -11.94 5.04 4.17
CA MET A 1 -11.11 5.64 5.23
C MET A 1 -10.29 6.78 4.65
N ILE A 2 -10.07 7.80 5.42
CA ILE A 2 -9.23 8.94 5.00
C ILE A 2 -8.15 9.12 6.04
N ILE A 3 -6.89 9.15 5.58
CA ILE A 3 -5.73 9.38 6.45
C ILE A 3 -4.92 10.51 5.83
N ASP A 4 -4.74 11.61 6.58
CA ASP A 4 -3.99 12.80 6.14
C ASP A 4 -4.48 13.33 4.77
N GLY A 5 -5.80 13.30 4.55
CA GLY A 5 -6.38 13.74 3.30
C GLY A 5 -6.26 12.76 2.16
N ILE A 6 -5.74 11.55 2.43
CA ILE A 6 -5.56 10.51 1.42
C ILE A 6 -6.75 9.56 1.48
N GLY A 7 -7.40 9.32 0.36
CA GLY A 7 -8.47 8.32 0.28
C GLY A 7 -7.88 6.93 0.34
N VAL A 8 -8.31 6.13 1.32
CA VAL A 8 -7.77 4.79 1.55
C VAL A 8 -8.89 3.77 1.42
N VAL A 9 -8.66 2.74 0.61
CA VAL A 9 -9.57 1.62 0.42
C VAL A 9 -8.80 0.32 0.67
N VAL A 10 -9.39 -0.60 1.42
CA VAL A 10 -8.80 -1.93 1.63
C VAL A 10 -9.81 -2.96 1.15
N GLU A 11 -9.39 -3.79 0.20
CA GLU A 11 -10.23 -4.83 -0.40
C GLU A 11 -9.76 -6.21 0.01
N ASN A 12 -10.71 -7.11 0.20
CA ASN A 12 -10.46 -8.53 0.49
C ASN A 12 -9.71 -8.77 1.80
N GLY A 13 -9.92 -7.91 2.78
CA GLY A 13 -9.29 -8.07 4.08
C GLY A 13 -9.29 -6.77 4.86
N GLN A 14 -8.46 -6.72 5.87
CA GLN A 14 -8.35 -5.54 6.73
C GLN A 14 -6.89 -5.24 7.03
N LEU A 15 -6.60 -3.96 7.15
CA LEU A 15 -5.29 -3.48 7.59
C LEU A 15 -5.53 -2.49 8.72
N SER A 16 -4.65 -2.50 9.71
CA SER A 16 -4.72 -1.51 10.78
C SER A 16 -4.31 -0.14 10.24
N PRO A 17 -4.78 0.95 10.87
CA PRO A 17 -4.34 2.28 10.47
C PRO A 17 -2.82 2.43 10.50
N GLU A 18 -2.14 1.77 11.42
CA GLU A 18 -0.69 1.82 11.51
C GLU A 18 -0.02 1.18 10.30
N GLU A 19 -0.55 0.05 9.85
CA GLU A 19 -0.04 -0.62 8.65
C GLU A 19 -0.24 0.26 7.41
N VAL A 20 -1.43 0.83 7.28
CA VAL A 20 -1.73 1.73 6.16
C VAL A 20 -0.77 2.91 6.17
N GLN A 21 -0.57 3.52 7.34
CA GLN A 21 0.31 4.67 7.47
C GLN A 21 1.76 4.31 7.11
N PHE A 22 2.19 3.11 7.48
CA PHE A 22 3.53 2.63 7.14
C PHE A 22 3.74 2.62 5.62
N TYR A 23 2.79 2.07 4.88
CA TYR A 23 2.91 1.99 3.42
C TYR A 23 2.81 3.37 2.78
N ILE A 24 1.93 4.22 3.29
CA ILE A 24 1.81 5.59 2.80
C ILE A 24 3.14 6.32 2.96
N ASN A 25 3.72 6.27 4.14
CA ASN A 25 4.98 6.94 4.42
C ASN A 25 6.10 6.42 3.53
N LYS A 26 6.15 5.11 3.32
CA LYS A 26 7.17 4.50 2.50
C LYS A 26 7.07 4.95 1.04
N ILE A 27 5.87 4.97 0.50
CA ILE A 27 5.64 5.38 -0.88
C ILE A 27 5.97 6.86 -1.07
N GLU A 28 5.49 7.71 -0.16
CA GLU A 28 5.74 9.14 -0.25
C GLU A 28 7.21 9.47 -0.09
N LYS A 29 7.90 8.78 0.80
CA LYS A 29 9.33 8.99 1.00
C LYS A 29 10.14 8.61 -0.24
N ASN A 30 9.82 7.48 -0.85
CA ASN A 30 10.55 7.00 -2.01
C ASN A 30 10.29 7.84 -3.26
N SER A 31 9.07 8.33 -3.42
CA SER A 31 8.68 9.09 -4.60
C SER A 31 8.87 10.60 -4.44
N GLN A 32 8.93 11.07 -3.19
CA GLN A 32 8.96 12.49 -2.85
C GLN A 32 7.74 13.23 -3.38
N LYS A 33 6.61 12.53 -3.42
CA LYS A 33 5.32 13.06 -3.87
C LYS A 33 4.25 12.71 -2.87
N LYS A 34 3.20 13.54 -2.81
CA LYS A 34 2.09 13.30 -1.91
C LYS A 34 1.03 12.44 -2.57
N LEU A 35 0.54 11.45 -1.85
CA LEU A 35 -0.53 10.59 -2.33
C LEU A 35 -1.88 11.30 -2.31
N GLN A 36 -2.69 11.02 -3.31
CA GLN A 36 -4.09 11.44 -3.34
C GLN A 36 -4.99 10.30 -2.88
N LYS A 37 -4.72 9.09 -3.34
CA LYS A 37 -5.50 7.92 -2.97
C LYS A 37 -4.62 6.68 -3.03
N ILE A 38 -5.02 5.64 -2.30
CA ILE A 38 -4.35 4.35 -2.32
C ILE A 38 -5.37 3.26 -2.05
N THR A 39 -5.29 2.17 -2.80
CA THR A 39 -6.13 0.99 -2.62
C THR A 39 -5.24 -0.20 -2.37
N PHE A 40 -5.53 -0.90 -1.27
CA PHE A 40 -4.86 -2.14 -0.92
C PHE A 40 -5.77 -3.30 -1.28
N SER A 41 -5.32 -4.20 -2.15
CA SER A 41 -6.08 -5.40 -2.51
C SER A 41 -5.33 -6.60 -1.97
N LEU A 42 -5.90 -7.22 -0.95
CA LEU A 42 -5.26 -8.35 -0.29
C LEU A 42 -5.57 -9.63 -1.06
N GLY A 43 -4.54 -10.37 -1.40
CA GLY A 43 -4.67 -11.64 -2.08
C GLY A 43 -4.04 -12.76 -1.27
N ASP A 44 -4.03 -13.95 -1.85
CA ASP A 44 -3.46 -15.12 -1.20
C ASP A 44 -1.94 -15.09 -1.38
N GLY A 45 -1.26 -14.66 -0.32
CA GLY A 45 0.19 -14.57 -0.32
C GLY A 45 0.77 -13.31 -0.96
N TYR A 46 -0.07 -12.36 -1.33
CA TYR A 46 0.39 -11.10 -1.91
C TYR A 46 -0.58 -9.97 -1.60
N MET A 47 -0.13 -8.75 -1.86
CA MET A 47 -0.96 -7.57 -1.71
C MET A 47 -0.67 -6.62 -2.87
N ASP A 48 -1.69 -6.21 -3.59
CA ASP A 48 -1.55 -5.23 -4.65
C ASP A 48 -1.86 -3.85 -4.13
N LEU A 49 -1.01 -2.90 -4.48
CA LEU A 49 -1.20 -1.49 -4.15
C LEU A 49 -1.51 -0.73 -5.44
N ARG A 50 -2.64 -0.04 -5.47
CA ARG A 50 -2.94 0.92 -6.54
C ARG A 50 -2.99 2.29 -5.92
N TYR A 51 -2.23 3.22 -6.45
CA TYR A 51 -2.14 4.53 -5.86
C TYR A 51 -1.91 5.60 -6.92
N ALA A 52 -2.32 6.82 -6.58
CA ALA A 52 -2.13 7.97 -7.42
C ALA A 52 -1.61 9.13 -6.57
N PHE A 53 -0.75 9.95 -7.15
CA PHE A 53 -0.20 11.12 -6.49
C PHE A 53 -1.01 12.36 -6.84
N ARG A 54 -1.02 13.35 -5.94
CA ARG A 54 -1.67 14.61 -6.19
C ARG A 54 -1.03 15.30 -7.38
N GLY A 55 -1.87 15.79 -8.30
CA GLY A 55 -1.39 16.45 -9.49
C GLY A 55 -0.94 15.54 -10.62
N PHE A 56 -1.03 14.22 -10.44
CA PHE A 56 -0.65 13.24 -11.44
C PHE A 56 -1.85 12.33 -11.72
N PRO A 57 -2.38 12.34 -12.94
CA PRO A 57 -3.60 11.59 -13.24
C PRO A 57 -3.42 10.09 -13.42
N PHE A 58 -2.19 9.59 -13.39
CA PHE A 58 -1.93 8.18 -13.65
C PHE A 58 -1.87 7.39 -12.35
N GLU A 59 -2.56 6.24 -12.34
CA GLU A 59 -2.44 5.29 -11.25
C GLU A 59 -1.23 4.41 -11.44
N ARG A 60 -0.59 4.07 -10.33
CA ARG A 60 0.52 3.11 -10.31
C ARG A 60 0.06 1.87 -9.59
N ILE A 61 0.56 0.72 -10.04
CA ILE A 61 0.23 -0.57 -9.45
C ILE A 61 1.52 -1.24 -9.03
N ARG A 62 1.54 -1.74 -7.80
CA ARG A 62 2.69 -2.46 -7.28
C ARG A 62 2.20 -3.69 -6.51
N ARG A 63 2.83 -4.83 -6.75
CA ARG A 63 2.53 -6.05 -6.04
C ARG A 63 3.62 -6.36 -5.03
N LEU A 64 3.20 -6.64 -3.79
CA LEU A 64 4.09 -7.05 -2.73
C LEU A 64 3.84 -8.53 -2.44
N SER A 65 4.91 -9.32 -2.39
CA SER A 65 4.81 -10.75 -2.11
C SER A 65 4.92 -10.97 -0.61
N LEU A 66 3.79 -11.25 0.04
CA LEU A 66 3.78 -11.53 1.47
C LEU A 66 4.31 -12.92 1.76
N ALA A 67 4.07 -13.87 0.85
CA ALA A 67 4.56 -15.23 1.01
C ALA A 67 6.09 -15.28 1.01
N ALA A 68 6.72 -14.49 0.17
CA ALA A 68 8.18 -14.43 0.14
C ALA A 68 8.75 -13.92 1.45
N ALA A 69 8.13 -12.89 2.02
CA ALA A 69 8.55 -12.35 3.30
C ALA A 69 8.42 -13.39 4.40
N ASN A 70 7.32 -14.15 4.40
CA ASN A 70 7.09 -15.19 5.38
C ASN A 70 8.11 -16.33 5.25
N ARG A 71 8.42 -16.71 4.03
CA ARG A 71 9.45 -17.74 3.81
C ARG A 71 10.81 -17.30 4.31
N HIS A 72 11.15 -16.06 4.09
CA HIS A 72 12.41 -15.51 4.57
C HIS A 72 12.53 -15.64 6.08
N LYS A 73 11.45 -15.33 6.78
CA LYS A 73 11.41 -15.44 8.23
C LYS A 73 11.58 -16.90 8.68
N LYS A 74 10.99 -17.84 7.95
CA LYS A 74 11.09 -19.25 8.30
C LYS A 74 12.48 -19.82 8.04
N ALA A 75 13.20 -19.26 7.12
CA ALA A 75 14.53 -19.74 6.78
C ALA A 75 15.54 -19.42 7.88
N ILE A 76 15.18 -18.58 8.80
CA ILE A 76 16.01 -18.24 9.94
C ILE A 76 15.67 -19.14 11.15
#